data_321632da4d17bda883bea60a575610d6
#
_entry.id   321632da4d17bda883bea60a575610d6
#
_cell.length_a   1.000
_cell.length_b   1.000
_cell.length_c   1.000
_cell.angle_alpha   90.00
_cell.angle_beta   90.00
_cell.angle_gamma   90.00
#
_symmetry.space_group_name_H-M   'P 1'
#
loop_
_entity.id
_entity.type
_entity.pdbx_description
1 polymer ?
#
loop_
_entity_poly.entity_id
_entity_poly.type
_entity_poly.pdbx_seq_one_letter_code
_entity_poly.pdbx_strand_id
1 'polypeptide(L)'
;MAFGALGIAAPSVLSARNPTFNSTYDKMIDQVGFNHLPNNESKTMNSVLHKANTRGHANHGWLQANHSFSFANYYNPERMHFGVLRVLNDDTIAPAMGFPTHPHDNMEIITIPLEGDLEHKDNMGNGTIIKNGDIQVMSAGTGITHSEFNANKGDYCKLLQIWLFPNKRNVTPRYDQIAIRSLAKENSLYQVLSPNKDDDGVWIHQNAWFNIGEYDKPTTETYSLHKKENGVYLFVIEGKLKIDNQSLEKRDGYGTWDTDEIEFTAEKSSKVLLMELPMQTS
;
A
#
# COMPACT_ATOMS: atom_id res chain seq x y z
N MET A 1 -39.12 19.30 -34.27
CA MET A 1 -38.39 20.36 -33.52
C MET A 1 -37.01 19.78 -33.21
N ALA A 2 -36.00 20.35 -33.88
CA ALA A 2 -34.60 19.88 -33.76
C ALA A 2 -33.92 20.63 -32.63
N PHE A 3 -33.21 19.88 -31.74
CA PHE A 3 -32.28 20.47 -30.78
C PHE A 3 -30.85 20.24 -31.26
N GLY A 4 -30.16 21.36 -31.48
CA GLY A 4 -28.82 21.42 -32.00
C GLY A 4 -27.77 21.03 -30.92
N ALA A 5 -26.72 20.33 -31.38
CA ALA A 5 -25.53 20.04 -30.64
C ALA A 5 -24.59 21.25 -30.63
N LEU A 6 -24.21 21.72 -29.45
CA LEU A 6 -23.11 22.69 -29.28
C LEU A 6 -21.80 21.89 -29.08
N GLY A 7 -20.92 21.98 -30.06
CA GLY A 7 -19.55 21.50 -29.95
C GLY A 7 -18.70 22.52 -29.17
N ILE A 8 -17.98 22.00 -28.15
CA ILE A 8 -16.95 22.78 -27.46
C ILE A 8 -15.58 22.32 -28.00
N ALA A 9 -14.89 23.27 -28.64
CA ALA A 9 -13.54 23.07 -29.17
C ALA A 9 -12.50 23.07 -28.04
N ALA A 10 -11.56 22.11 -28.10
CA ALA A 10 -10.40 22.06 -27.22
C ALA A 10 -9.35 23.10 -27.63
N PRO A 11 -8.64 23.73 -26.70
CA PRO A 11 -7.55 24.64 -27.02
C PRO A 11 -6.26 23.90 -27.39
N SER A 12 -5.61 24.35 -28.44
CA SER A 12 -4.33 23.90 -28.97
C SER A 12 -3.17 24.16 -27.99
N VAL A 13 -2.36 23.16 -27.78
CA VAL A 13 -1.12 23.24 -26.98
C VAL A 13 -0.02 23.87 -27.81
N LEU A 14 0.48 25.04 -27.40
CA LEU A 14 1.68 25.67 -27.96
C LEU A 14 2.94 24.94 -27.42
N SER A 15 3.75 24.46 -28.35
CA SER A 15 5.08 23.92 -28.13
C SER A 15 6.04 25.02 -27.65
N ALA A 16 6.53 24.91 -26.41
CA ALA A 16 7.63 25.73 -25.90
C ALA A 16 8.97 25.02 -26.18
N ARG A 17 9.85 25.67 -26.96
CA ARG A 17 11.21 25.20 -27.25
C ARG A 17 12.10 25.40 -26.02
N ASN A 18 12.84 24.36 -25.65
CA ASN A 18 13.90 24.40 -24.64
C ASN A 18 15.09 25.27 -25.11
N PRO A 19 15.65 26.14 -24.25
CA PRO A 19 16.93 26.80 -24.54
C PRO A 19 18.10 25.87 -24.23
N THR A 20 19.03 25.77 -25.17
CA THR A 20 20.32 25.11 -25.08
C THR A 20 21.19 25.76 -24.01
N PHE A 21 21.61 25.02 -23.00
CA PHE A 21 22.65 25.43 -22.06
C PHE A 21 24.04 25.10 -22.64
N ASN A 22 24.89 26.12 -22.65
CA ASN A 22 26.24 26.15 -23.21
C ASN A 22 27.26 25.37 -22.35
N SER A 23 28.08 24.59 -23.03
CA SER A 23 29.26 23.87 -22.55
C SER A 23 30.38 24.82 -22.14
N THR A 24 30.50 25.17 -20.85
CA THR A 24 31.68 25.88 -20.33
C THR A 24 32.15 25.41 -18.95
N TYR A 25 31.61 24.27 -18.43
CA TYR A 25 32.02 23.74 -17.12
C TYR A 25 32.86 22.45 -17.17
N ASP A 26 33.20 21.92 -18.36
CA ASP A 26 33.92 20.63 -18.49
C ASP A 26 35.45 20.74 -18.62
N LYS A 27 36.08 21.84 -18.21
CA LYS A 27 37.55 22.00 -18.36
C LYS A 27 38.29 22.46 -17.11
N MET A 28 37.83 22.13 -15.92
CA MET A 28 38.56 22.50 -14.69
C MET A 28 38.65 21.45 -13.59
N ILE A 29 38.65 20.15 -13.89
CA ILE A 29 38.92 19.09 -12.88
C ILE A 29 39.86 18.03 -13.51
N ASP A 30 41.07 18.44 -13.86
CA ASP A 30 42.18 17.49 -14.03
C ASP A 30 43.42 18.16 -13.41
N GLN A 31 43.63 17.98 -12.13
CA GLN A 31 44.88 18.02 -11.37
C GLN A 31 44.63 18.27 -9.88
N VAL A 32 44.10 17.28 -9.15
CA VAL A 32 44.52 17.03 -7.75
C VAL A 32 44.30 15.54 -7.49
N GLY A 33 45.39 14.80 -7.32
CA GLY A 33 45.34 13.41 -6.89
C GLY A 33 44.76 13.30 -5.48
N PHE A 34 43.59 12.76 -5.35
CA PHE A 34 43.05 12.35 -4.06
C PHE A 34 43.19 10.84 -3.89
N ASN A 35 43.97 10.47 -2.89
CA ASN A 35 44.02 9.12 -2.35
C ASN A 35 42.60 8.62 -2.06
N HIS A 36 42.25 7.49 -2.68
CA HIS A 36 41.03 6.75 -2.38
C HIS A 36 41.10 6.21 -0.94
N LEU A 37 40.53 6.95 0.01
CA LEU A 37 40.00 6.36 1.23
C LEU A 37 38.62 5.82 0.88
N PRO A 38 38.22 4.60 1.33
CA PRO A 38 36.88 4.13 1.12
C PRO A 38 35.95 5.08 1.90
N ASN A 39 35.16 5.88 1.19
CA ASN A 39 34.04 6.59 1.76
C ASN A 39 33.02 5.55 2.21
N ASN A 40 33.04 5.21 3.49
CA ASN A 40 31.89 4.69 4.19
C ASN A 40 30.92 5.88 4.38
N GLU A 41 30.31 6.36 3.31
CA GLU A 41 29.10 7.17 3.44
C GLU A 41 28.02 6.25 4.03
N SER A 42 27.75 6.40 5.31
CA SER A 42 26.58 5.81 5.92
C SER A 42 25.38 6.36 5.14
N LYS A 43 24.75 5.50 4.33
CA LYS A 43 23.54 5.81 3.60
C LYS A 43 22.53 6.33 4.63
N THR A 44 22.18 7.60 4.59
CA THR A 44 21.25 8.18 5.56
C THR A 44 19.87 7.62 5.24
N MET A 45 19.33 6.80 6.13
CA MET A 45 17.98 6.27 6.04
C MET A 45 16.98 7.43 5.99
N ASN A 46 16.14 7.43 4.98
CA ASN A 46 15.05 8.39 4.85
C ASN A 46 13.78 7.82 5.49
N SER A 47 12.96 8.69 6.08
CA SER A 47 11.71 8.25 6.69
C SER A 47 10.62 9.30 6.66
N VAL A 48 9.36 8.85 6.79
CA VAL A 48 8.17 9.68 6.91
C VAL A 48 7.20 9.06 7.91
N LEU A 49 6.68 9.89 8.82
CA LEU A 49 5.66 9.49 9.80
C LEU A 49 4.30 10.05 9.41
N HIS A 50 3.33 9.17 9.24
CA HIS A 50 1.94 9.50 8.97
C HIS A 50 1.07 9.20 10.21
N LYS A 51 0.81 10.22 11.03
CA LYS A 51 -0.04 10.07 12.20
C LYS A 51 -1.49 9.76 11.82
N ALA A 52 -2.14 8.88 12.59
CA ALA A 52 -3.51 8.43 12.36
C ALA A 52 -4.51 9.59 12.26
N ASN A 53 -4.37 10.61 13.12
CA ASN A 53 -5.24 11.79 13.15
C ASN A 53 -5.01 12.79 12.01
N THR A 54 -4.03 12.56 11.14
CA THR A 54 -3.73 13.40 9.97
C THR A 54 -4.17 12.77 8.65
N ARG A 55 -4.79 11.59 8.69
CA ARG A 55 -5.35 10.92 7.52
C ARG A 55 -6.59 11.67 6.99
N GLY A 56 -6.87 11.52 5.70
CA GLY A 56 -8.16 11.94 5.15
C GLY A 56 -9.29 11.15 5.82
N HIS A 57 -10.44 11.78 5.98
CA HIS A 57 -11.62 11.14 6.56
C HIS A 57 -12.85 11.41 5.69
N ALA A 58 -13.62 10.33 5.42
CA ALA A 58 -14.90 10.41 4.76
C ALA A 58 -15.96 9.67 5.59
N ASN A 59 -17.16 10.25 5.67
CA ASN A 59 -18.31 9.61 6.32
C ASN A 59 -19.54 9.74 5.41
N HIS A 60 -19.99 8.62 4.89
CA HIS A 60 -21.16 8.49 4.02
C HIS A 60 -22.36 7.88 4.74
N GLY A 61 -22.33 7.85 6.08
CA GLY A 61 -23.34 7.17 6.92
C GLY A 61 -23.10 5.67 7.01
N TRP A 62 -23.16 4.98 5.89
CA TRP A 62 -22.91 3.54 5.82
C TRP A 62 -21.41 3.16 5.74
N LEU A 63 -20.55 4.09 5.34
CA LEU A 63 -19.09 3.94 5.24
C LEU A 63 -18.42 5.04 6.04
N GLN A 64 -17.52 4.65 6.94
CA GLN A 64 -16.50 5.53 7.50
C GLN A 64 -15.15 5.07 6.97
N ALA A 65 -14.44 5.95 6.26
CA ALA A 65 -13.17 5.64 5.62
C ALA A 65 -12.09 6.60 6.10
N ASN A 66 -10.90 6.06 6.42
CA ASN A 66 -9.71 6.86 6.73
C ASN A 66 -8.64 6.56 5.67
N HIS A 67 -8.19 7.61 4.98
CA HIS A 67 -7.29 7.51 3.85
C HIS A 67 -5.86 7.93 4.26
N SER A 68 -4.91 7.01 4.19
CA SER A 68 -3.50 7.34 4.43
C SER A 68 -2.91 8.15 3.29
N PHE A 69 -3.40 7.94 2.07
CA PHE A 69 -3.01 8.63 0.83
C PHE A 69 -4.22 9.29 0.17
N SER A 70 -3.97 10.22 -0.75
CA SER A 70 -5.03 10.90 -1.52
C SER A 70 -5.93 9.91 -2.24
N PHE A 71 -7.22 9.96 -1.94
CA PHE A 71 -8.24 9.05 -2.45
C PHE A 71 -9.60 9.71 -2.48
N ALA A 72 -10.41 9.44 -3.50
CA ALA A 72 -11.73 10.04 -3.70
C ALA A 72 -11.68 11.59 -3.57
N ASN A 73 -12.37 12.18 -2.62
CA ASN A 73 -12.42 13.60 -2.38
C ASN A 73 -11.30 14.13 -1.46
N TYR A 74 -10.50 13.24 -0.88
CA TYR A 74 -9.33 13.64 -0.09
C TYR A 74 -8.12 13.84 -0.99
N TYR A 75 -7.58 15.05 -0.99
CA TYR A 75 -6.39 15.41 -1.75
C TYR A 75 -5.35 16.08 -0.86
N ASN A 76 -4.16 15.49 -0.82
CA ASN A 76 -2.97 16.06 -0.21
C ASN A 76 -1.77 15.75 -1.13
N PRO A 77 -1.12 16.76 -1.75
CA PRO A 77 -0.02 16.55 -2.70
C PRO A 77 1.20 15.87 -2.07
N GLU A 78 1.39 15.95 -0.74
CA GLU A 78 2.46 15.29 -0.02
C GLU A 78 2.12 13.82 0.33
N ARG A 79 0.88 13.39 0.05
CA ARG A 79 0.37 12.03 0.35
C ARG A 79 -0.32 11.42 -0.85
N MET A 80 0.38 11.36 -1.97
CA MET A 80 -0.17 10.73 -3.18
C MET A 80 0.01 9.21 -3.17
N HIS A 81 1.16 8.74 -2.69
CA HIS A 81 1.55 7.33 -2.58
C HIS A 81 2.84 7.20 -1.77
N PHE A 82 3.21 5.97 -1.43
CA PHE A 82 4.55 5.62 -0.94
C PHE A 82 5.12 4.51 -1.84
N GLY A 83 6.12 4.86 -2.67
CA GLY A 83 6.54 3.94 -3.73
C GLY A 83 5.34 3.48 -4.55
N VAL A 84 5.19 2.17 -4.74
CA VAL A 84 4.04 1.58 -5.48
C VAL A 84 2.75 1.50 -4.66
N LEU A 85 2.76 1.79 -3.37
CA LEU A 85 1.57 1.82 -2.50
C LEU A 85 0.73 3.05 -2.79
N ARG A 86 -0.35 2.85 -3.55
CA ARG A 86 -1.24 3.92 -4.00
C ARG A 86 -2.38 4.22 -3.03
N VAL A 87 -2.93 3.19 -2.41
CA VAL A 87 -4.06 3.29 -1.47
C VAL A 87 -3.78 2.46 -0.23
N LEU A 88 -4.06 3.04 0.94
CA LEU A 88 -4.20 2.35 2.21
C LEU A 88 -5.36 3.02 2.96
N ASN A 89 -6.51 2.40 2.83
CA ASN A 89 -7.74 2.81 3.51
C ASN A 89 -8.05 1.88 4.67
N ASP A 90 -8.54 2.46 5.75
CA ASP A 90 -9.02 1.79 6.97
C ASP A 90 -10.51 2.09 7.04
N ASP A 91 -11.31 1.13 6.56
CA ASP A 91 -12.72 1.28 6.28
C ASP A 91 -13.58 0.57 7.32
N THR A 92 -14.70 1.20 7.68
CA THR A 92 -15.76 0.62 8.53
C THR A 92 -17.06 0.67 7.75
N ILE A 93 -17.61 -0.51 7.42
CA ILE A 93 -18.82 -0.68 6.61
C ILE A 93 -19.98 -1.12 7.51
N ALA A 94 -21.10 -0.41 7.44
CA ALA A 94 -22.31 -0.72 8.21
C ALA A 94 -22.90 -2.09 7.81
N PRO A 95 -23.70 -2.73 8.69
CA PRO A 95 -24.32 -4.02 8.42
C PRO A 95 -25.07 -4.07 7.08
N ALA A 96 -24.84 -5.11 6.31
CA ALA A 96 -25.45 -5.36 4.99
C ALA A 96 -25.26 -4.25 3.94
N MET A 97 -24.39 -3.28 4.19
CA MET A 97 -24.03 -2.22 3.26
C MET A 97 -22.71 -2.54 2.57
N GLY A 98 -22.39 -1.80 1.49
CA GLY A 98 -21.14 -2.04 0.76
C GLY A 98 -21.06 -1.24 -0.52
N PHE A 99 -20.05 -1.57 -1.30
CA PHE A 99 -19.77 -0.96 -2.60
C PHE A 99 -20.47 -1.75 -3.71
N PRO A 100 -21.40 -1.14 -4.47
CA PRO A 100 -22.02 -1.79 -5.62
C PRO A 100 -20.96 -2.05 -6.72
N THR A 101 -21.35 -2.81 -7.74
CA THR A 101 -20.47 -3.17 -8.85
C THR A 101 -19.78 -1.95 -9.45
N HIS A 102 -18.44 -1.98 -9.46
CA HIS A 102 -17.58 -0.94 -9.97
C HIS A 102 -16.34 -1.56 -10.66
N PRO A 103 -15.72 -0.84 -11.62
CA PRO A 103 -14.61 -1.36 -12.40
C PRO A 103 -13.25 -1.03 -11.79
N HIS A 104 -12.26 -1.91 -12.09
CA HIS A 104 -10.83 -1.66 -11.92
C HIS A 104 -10.04 -2.16 -13.12
N ASP A 105 -8.92 -1.54 -13.41
CA ASP A 105 -7.92 -2.02 -14.35
C ASP A 105 -6.51 -1.72 -13.84
N ASN A 106 -5.56 -2.59 -14.22
CA ASN A 106 -4.13 -2.42 -13.94
C ASN A 106 -3.81 -1.99 -12.51
N MET A 107 -4.40 -2.69 -11.55
CA MET A 107 -4.20 -2.48 -10.12
C MET A 107 -4.13 -3.83 -9.39
N GLU A 108 -3.23 -3.95 -8.43
CA GLU A 108 -3.23 -5.04 -7.46
C GLU A 108 -4.01 -4.55 -6.23
N ILE A 109 -5.12 -5.22 -5.92
CA ILE A 109 -6.06 -4.83 -4.86
C ILE A 109 -6.01 -5.90 -3.79
N ILE A 110 -5.70 -5.51 -2.55
CA ILE A 110 -5.56 -6.40 -1.41
C ILE A 110 -6.57 -5.98 -0.34
N THR A 111 -7.33 -6.97 0.17
CA THR A 111 -8.30 -6.78 1.24
C THR A 111 -7.92 -7.61 2.45
N ILE A 112 -7.85 -6.98 3.63
CA ILE A 112 -7.57 -7.62 4.91
C ILE A 112 -8.67 -7.25 5.90
N PRO A 113 -9.68 -8.11 6.14
CA PRO A 113 -10.68 -7.88 7.17
C PRO A 113 -10.05 -7.87 8.57
N LEU A 114 -10.37 -6.87 9.36
CA LEU A 114 -9.93 -6.71 10.75
C LEU A 114 -11.00 -7.12 11.75
N GLU A 115 -12.28 -6.86 11.41
CA GLU A 115 -13.46 -7.27 12.19
C GLU A 115 -14.60 -7.57 11.23
N GLY A 116 -15.37 -8.63 11.49
CA GLY A 116 -16.45 -9.07 10.61
C GLY A 116 -15.94 -9.62 9.27
N ASP A 117 -16.87 -9.93 8.38
CA ASP A 117 -16.62 -10.62 7.12
C ASP A 117 -17.11 -9.76 5.94
N LEU A 118 -16.41 -9.83 4.80
CA LEU A 118 -16.74 -9.11 3.58
C LEU A 118 -17.17 -10.08 2.47
N GLU A 119 -18.34 -9.87 1.88
CA GLU A 119 -18.75 -10.58 0.66
C GLU A 119 -18.12 -9.92 -0.56
N HIS A 120 -17.44 -10.69 -1.39
CA HIS A 120 -16.90 -10.28 -2.68
C HIS A 120 -17.62 -11.02 -3.80
N LYS A 121 -17.97 -10.30 -4.87
CA LYS A 121 -18.46 -10.88 -6.14
C LYS A 121 -17.82 -10.15 -7.30
N ASP A 122 -17.41 -10.90 -8.33
CA ASP A 122 -16.80 -10.33 -9.54
C ASP A 122 -17.35 -10.94 -10.83
N ASN A 123 -16.97 -10.33 -11.96
CA ASN A 123 -17.38 -10.78 -13.30
C ASN A 123 -16.58 -11.98 -13.83
N MET A 124 -15.61 -12.51 -13.05
CA MET A 124 -14.94 -13.78 -13.37
C MET A 124 -15.72 -14.99 -12.83
N GLY A 125 -16.77 -14.76 -12.05
CA GLY A 125 -17.62 -15.80 -11.43
C GLY A 125 -17.23 -16.12 -9.99
N ASN A 126 -16.31 -15.36 -9.38
CA ASN A 126 -16.06 -15.51 -7.96
C ASN A 126 -17.21 -14.90 -7.16
N GLY A 127 -17.65 -15.64 -6.13
CA GLY A 127 -18.60 -15.19 -5.12
C GLY A 127 -18.19 -15.81 -3.79
N THR A 128 -17.45 -15.06 -2.96
CA THR A 128 -16.80 -15.57 -1.76
C THR A 128 -17.02 -14.67 -0.57
N ILE A 129 -16.82 -15.23 0.62
CA ILE A 129 -16.74 -14.47 1.88
C ILE A 129 -15.27 -14.40 2.29
N ILE A 130 -14.74 -13.20 2.35
CA ILE A 130 -13.41 -12.90 2.92
C ILE A 130 -13.61 -12.74 4.41
N LYS A 131 -13.15 -13.69 5.20
CA LYS A 131 -13.37 -13.73 6.65
C LYS A 131 -12.33 -12.92 7.40
N ASN A 132 -12.66 -12.49 8.60
CA ASN A 132 -11.65 -12.01 9.54
C ASN A 132 -10.57 -13.09 9.73
N GLY A 133 -9.31 -12.73 9.48
CA GLY A 133 -8.17 -13.65 9.46
C GLY A 133 -7.86 -14.24 8.11
N ASP A 134 -8.47 -13.72 7.04
CA ASP A 134 -8.08 -13.98 5.65
C ASP A 134 -7.29 -12.79 5.08
N ILE A 135 -6.56 -13.03 4.02
CA ILE A 135 -6.08 -12.04 3.07
C ILE A 135 -6.60 -12.40 1.68
N GLN A 136 -7.09 -11.40 0.95
CA GLN A 136 -7.55 -11.55 -0.43
C GLN A 136 -6.72 -10.66 -1.34
N VAL A 137 -6.46 -11.15 -2.55
CA VAL A 137 -5.87 -10.36 -3.63
C VAL A 137 -6.70 -10.47 -4.89
N MET A 138 -6.87 -9.35 -5.59
CA MET A 138 -7.45 -9.26 -6.92
C MET A 138 -6.49 -8.48 -7.83
N SER A 139 -5.91 -9.16 -8.82
CA SER A 139 -5.17 -8.50 -9.89
C SER A 139 -6.15 -8.06 -10.97
N ALA A 140 -6.36 -6.76 -11.13
CA ALA A 140 -7.37 -6.25 -12.06
C ALA A 140 -6.97 -6.38 -13.54
N GLY A 141 -5.68 -6.37 -13.85
CA GLY A 141 -5.14 -6.65 -15.19
C GLY A 141 -5.84 -5.88 -16.31
N THR A 142 -6.37 -6.59 -17.31
CA THR A 142 -7.07 -6.00 -18.47
C THR A 142 -8.43 -5.40 -18.13
N GLY A 143 -8.92 -5.58 -16.92
CA GLY A 143 -10.17 -5.03 -16.43
C GLY A 143 -11.04 -6.07 -15.72
N ILE A 144 -11.61 -5.67 -14.60
CA ILE A 144 -12.54 -6.45 -13.79
C ILE A 144 -13.63 -5.53 -13.26
N THR A 145 -14.82 -6.09 -13.02
CA THR A 145 -15.86 -5.43 -12.23
C THR A 145 -16.19 -6.28 -11.03
N HIS A 146 -16.30 -5.66 -9.86
CA HIS A 146 -16.63 -6.36 -8.62
C HIS A 146 -17.51 -5.52 -7.69
N SER A 147 -18.07 -6.18 -6.69
CA SER A 147 -18.79 -5.57 -5.59
C SER A 147 -18.31 -6.14 -4.26
N GLU A 148 -18.37 -5.33 -3.21
CA GLU A 148 -17.91 -5.67 -1.87
C GLU A 148 -18.97 -5.24 -0.85
N PHE A 149 -19.54 -6.19 -0.12
CA PHE A 149 -20.58 -5.91 0.88
C PHE A 149 -20.21 -6.51 2.24
N ASN A 150 -20.53 -5.81 3.30
CA ASN A 150 -20.48 -6.38 4.64
C ASN A 150 -21.43 -7.60 4.70
N ALA A 151 -20.87 -8.79 4.88
CA ALA A 151 -21.61 -10.05 4.95
C ALA A 151 -22.43 -10.19 6.25
N ASN A 152 -22.13 -9.37 7.26
CA ASN A 152 -22.82 -9.40 8.56
C ASN A 152 -24.09 -8.54 8.49
N LYS A 153 -25.19 -9.04 9.09
CA LYS A 153 -26.48 -8.35 9.09
C LYS A 153 -26.68 -7.44 10.31
N GLY A 154 -25.90 -7.61 11.37
CA GLY A 154 -26.03 -6.88 12.63
C GLY A 154 -24.78 -6.12 13.05
N ASP A 155 -23.60 -6.50 12.54
CA ASP A 155 -22.32 -6.01 12.98
C ASP A 155 -21.58 -5.27 11.86
N TYR A 156 -20.72 -4.30 12.23
CA TYR A 156 -19.87 -3.61 11.30
C TYR A 156 -18.76 -4.54 10.77
N CYS A 157 -18.36 -4.32 9.52
CA CYS A 157 -17.13 -4.89 8.95
C CYS A 157 -16.06 -3.82 8.92
N LYS A 158 -14.87 -4.11 9.48
CA LYS A 158 -13.70 -3.25 9.42
C LYS A 158 -12.61 -3.94 8.63
N LEU A 159 -11.98 -3.24 7.71
CA LEU A 159 -10.97 -3.81 6.83
C LEU A 159 -9.91 -2.79 6.43
N LEU A 160 -8.77 -3.28 5.98
CA LEU A 160 -7.80 -2.52 5.21
C LEU A 160 -8.02 -2.81 3.73
N GLN A 161 -8.19 -1.76 2.93
CA GLN A 161 -8.18 -1.80 1.47
C GLN A 161 -6.87 -1.20 0.98
N ILE A 162 -6.06 -2.01 0.28
CA ILE A 162 -4.70 -1.66 -0.11
C ILE A 162 -4.58 -1.84 -1.61
N TRP A 163 -4.08 -0.80 -2.32
CA TRP A 163 -3.86 -0.88 -3.76
C TRP A 163 -2.40 -0.60 -4.09
N LEU A 164 -1.81 -1.48 -4.92
CA LEU A 164 -0.46 -1.30 -5.45
C LEU A 164 -0.52 -1.12 -6.97
N PHE A 165 0.32 -0.21 -7.49
CA PHE A 165 0.59 -0.20 -8.92
C PHE A 165 1.28 -1.53 -9.29
N PRO A 166 0.81 -2.26 -10.34
CA PRO A 166 1.44 -3.50 -10.75
C PRO A 166 2.77 -3.27 -11.48
N ASN A 167 3.67 -4.24 -11.42
CA ASN A 167 4.90 -4.25 -12.24
C ASN A 167 4.67 -4.74 -13.68
N LYS A 168 3.49 -5.30 -13.96
CA LYS A 168 3.09 -5.79 -15.27
C LYS A 168 1.65 -5.41 -15.56
N ARG A 169 1.46 -4.64 -16.63
CA ARG A 169 0.13 -4.20 -17.08
C ARG A 169 -0.53 -5.22 -18.01
N ASN A 170 -1.86 -5.11 -18.11
CA ASN A 170 -2.70 -5.90 -19.01
C ASN A 170 -2.56 -7.43 -18.84
N VAL A 171 -2.31 -7.87 -17.61
CA VAL A 171 -2.34 -9.29 -17.26
C VAL A 171 -3.78 -9.80 -17.29
N THR A 172 -3.96 -11.11 -17.39
CA THR A 172 -5.28 -11.73 -17.17
C THR A 172 -5.73 -11.47 -15.74
N PRO A 173 -6.93 -10.96 -15.52
CA PRO A 173 -7.48 -10.77 -14.16
C PRO A 173 -7.45 -12.06 -13.37
N ARG A 174 -7.16 -11.96 -12.07
CA ARG A 174 -7.13 -13.10 -11.16
C ARG A 174 -7.65 -12.74 -9.78
N TYR A 175 -8.11 -13.74 -9.07
CA TYR A 175 -8.52 -13.69 -7.68
C TYR A 175 -7.81 -14.77 -6.88
N ASP A 176 -7.43 -14.45 -5.64
CA ASP A 176 -6.84 -15.41 -4.70
C ASP A 176 -7.19 -15.01 -3.26
N GLN A 177 -7.35 -16.00 -2.39
CA GLN A 177 -7.72 -15.78 -0.98
C GLN A 177 -7.21 -16.94 -0.13
N ILE A 178 -6.58 -16.62 1.00
CA ILE A 178 -6.15 -17.63 1.97
C ILE A 178 -6.48 -17.18 3.41
N ALA A 179 -6.61 -18.17 4.30
CA ALA A 179 -6.65 -17.95 5.74
C ALA A 179 -5.21 -17.79 6.28
N ILE A 180 -4.86 -16.59 6.74
CA ILE A 180 -3.49 -16.29 7.20
C ILE A 180 -3.16 -16.86 8.58
N ARG A 181 -4.16 -17.34 9.34
CA ARG A 181 -3.93 -17.97 10.66
C ARG A 181 -3.01 -19.19 10.62
N SER A 182 -3.00 -19.94 9.51
CA SER A 182 -2.12 -21.09 9.33
C SER A 182 -0.65 -20.70 9.15
N LEU A 183 -0.37 -19.43 8.80
CA LEU A 183 0.97 -18.88 8.62
C LEU A 183 1.47 -18.18 9.89
N ALA A 184 0.57 -17.90 10.85
CA ALA A 184 0.87 -17.09 12.02
C ALA A 184 2.02 -17.70 12.86
N LYS A 185 2.92 -16.82 13.28
CA LYS A 185 4.03 -17.12 14.20
C LYS A 185 3.87 -16.27 15.46
N GLU A 186 4.05 -16.90 16.61
CA GLU A 186 3.95 -16.19 17.90
C GLU A 186 5.05 -15.15 18.05
N ASN A 187 4.66 -13.91 18.34
CA ASN A 187 5.57 -12.81 18.61
C ASN A 187 6.66 -12.63 17.54
N SER A 188 6.29 -12.80 16.28
CA SER A 188 7.20 -12.65 15.15
C SER A 188 6.44 -12.24 13.89
N LEU A 189 7.14 -11.64 12.94
CA LEU A 189 6.65 -11.39 11.60
C LEU A 189 6.48 -12.71 10.82
N TYR A 190 5.38 -12.81 10.08
CA TYR A 190 5.14 -13.90 9.13
C TYR A 190 4.62 -13.34 7.81
N GLN A 191 5.14 -13.89 6.71
CA GLN A 191 4.79 -13.46 5.36
C GLN A 191 3.36 -13.88 5.02
N VAL A 192 2.60 -12.98 4.41
CA VAL A 192 1.22 -13.21 3.97
C VAL A 192 1.01 -12.89 2.48
N LEU A 193 1.99 -12.21 1.85
CA LEU A 193 1.96 -11.87 0.44
C LEU A 193 3.38 -11.72 -0.10
N SER A 194 3.63 -12.19 -1.33
CA SER A 194 4.89 -12.04 -2.03
C SER A 194 4.72 -11.93 -3.56
N PRO A 195 5.78 -11.67 -4.34
CA PRO A 195 5.73 -11.72 -5.80
C PRO A 195 5.75 -13.16 -6.37
N ASN A 196 6.00 -14.16 -5.54
CA ASN A 196 6.22 -15.54 -5.97
C ASN A 196 5.05 -16.43 -5.53
N LYS A 197 4.44 -17.14 -6.48
CA LYS A 197 3.31 -18.04 -6.23
C LYS A 197 3.64 -19.28 -5.37
N ASP A 198 4.93 -19.59 -5.23
CA ASP A 198 5.41 -20.76 -4.49
C ASP A 198 5.82 -20.40 -3.05
N ASP A 199 5.73 -19.13 -2.66
CA ASP A 199 5.98 -18.63 -1.31
C ASP A 199 4.72 -18.76 -0.42
N ASP A 200 4.91 -18.60 0.89
CA ASP A 200 3.81 -18.48 1.84
C ASP A 200 2.95 -17.24 1.52
N GLY A 201 1.64 -17.40 1.59
CA GLY A 201 0.69 -16.31 1.38
C GLY A 201 0.07 -16.28 0.00
N VAL A 202 -0.54 -15.14 -0.36
CA VAL A 202 -1.02 -14.86 -1.70
C VAL A 202 0.07 -14.18 -2.52
N TRP A 203 0.01 -14.29 -3.86
CA TRP A 203 0.99 -13.64 -4.72
C TRP A 203 0.37 -12.55 -5.59
N ILE A 204 1.19 -11.55 -6.01
CA ILE A 204 0.77 -10.41 -6.82
C ILE A 204 1.74 -10.12 -7.97
N HIS A 205 1.29 -9.32 -8.94
CA HIS A 205 2.14 -8.77 -10.00
C HIS A 205 2.87 -7.49 -9.51
N GLN A 206 3.61 -7.62 -8.41
CA GLN A 206 4.51 -6.57 -7.93
C GLN A 206 5.63 -7.17 -7.08
N ASN A 207 6.84 -6.57 -7.11
CA ASN A 207 7.98 -6.97 -6.27
C ASN A 207 7.80 -6.44 -4.84
N ALA A 208 6.74 -6.87 -4.18
CA ALA A 208 6.37 -6.45 -2.83
C ALA A 208 6.15 -7.65 -1.91
N TRP A 209 6.49 -7.48 -0.64
CA TRP A 209 6.31 -8.50 0.41
C TRP A 209 5.54 -7.89 1.57
N PHE A 210 4.45 -8.57 1.98
CA PHE A 210 3.70 -8.17 3.16
C PHE A 210 3.88 -9.20 4.26
N ASN A 211 4.12 -8.68 5.46
CA ASN A 211 4.22 -9.47 6.68
C ASN A 211 3.26 -8.92 7.72
N ILE A 212 2.69 -9.81 8.52
CA ILE A 212 1.90 -9.46 9.71
C ILE A 212 2.69 -9.91 10.93
N GLY A 213 2.66 -9.11 12.00
CA GLY A 213 3.18 -9.47 13.31
C GLY A 213 2.11 -9.27 14.37
N GLU A 214 1.95 -10.25 15.26
CA GLU A 214 1.06 -10.20 16.42
C GLU A 214 1.87 -10.49 17.69
N TYR A 215 1.85 -9.54 18.64
CA TYR A 215 2.75 -9.54 19.79
C TYR A 215 1.96 -9.50 21.11
N ASP A 216 2.05 -10.54 21.92
CA ASP A 216 1.45 -10.62 23.26
C ASP A 216 2.42 -10.17 24.36
N LYS A 217 3.67 -9.90 24.02
CA LYS A 217 4.76 -9.37 24.88
C LYS A 217 5.61 -8.38 24.10
N PRO A 218 6.37 -7.50 24.78
CA PRO A 218 7.34 -6.65 24.12
C PRO A 218 8.37 -7.47 23.33
N THR A 219 8.51 -7.18 22.03
CA THR A 219 9.39 -7.92 21.13
C THR A 219 10.10 -6.97 20.18
N THR A 220 11.41 -7.12 20.05
CA THR A 220 12.20 -6.41 19.02
C THR A 220 12.37 -7.31 17.81
N GLU A 221 12.06 -6.78 16.64
CA GLU A 221 12.16 -7.44 15.34
C GLU A 221 13.14 -6.69 14.45
N THR A 222 13.96 -7.43 13.73
CA THR A 222 14.76 -6.94 12.61
C THR A 222 14.24 -7.53 11.32
N TYR A 223 13.91 -6.69 10.36
CA TYR A 223 13.46 -7.09 9.03
C TYR A 223 14.50 -6.66 7.99
N SER A 224 15.13 -7.64 7.34
CA SER A 224 16.05 -7.39 6.21
C SER A 224 15.25 -7.36 4.91
N LEU A 225 15.45 -6.34 4.09
CA LEU A 225 14.73 -6.15 2.83
C LEU A 225 15.16 -7.21 1.80
N HIS A 226 14.21 -7.72 1.04
CA HIS A 226 14.46 -8.62 -0.09
C HIS A 226 15.16 -7.92 -1.26
N LYS A 227 14.90 -6.60 -1.41
CA LYS A 227 15.49 -5.77 -2.47
C LYS A 227 15.98 -4.44 -1.92
N LYS A 228 17.22 -4.09 -2.23
CA LYS A 228 17.89 -2.87 -1.73
C LYS A 228 17.24 -1.55 -2.15
N GLU A 229 16.52 -1.57 -3.29
CA GLU A 229 15.84 -0.39 -3.83
C GLU A 229 14.43 -0.22 -3.27
N ASN A 230 13.96 -1.20 -2.48
CA ASN A 230 12.67 -1.12 -1.84
C ASN A 230 12.71 -0.21 -0.61
N GLY A 231 11.55 0.26 -0.21
CA GLY A 231 11.30 0.83 1.10
C GLY A 231 10.35 -0.05 1.88
N VAL A 232 10.16 0.27 3.14
CA VAL A 232 9.22 -0.42 4.04
C VAL A 232 8.19 0.58 4.53
N TYR A 233 6.91 0.19 4.48
CA TYR A 233 5.83 0.92 5.11
C TYR A 233 5.23 0.07 6.23
N LEU A 234 5.41 0.50 7.47
CA LEU A 234 4.81 -0.08 8.67
C LEU A 234 3.46 0.59 8.94
N PHE A 235 2.43 -0.20 9.20
CA PHE A 235 1.12 0.29 9.61
C PHE A 235 0.70 -0.40 10.93
N VAL A 236 0.50 0.38 11.99
CA VAL A 236 0.11 -0.15 13.30
C VAL A 236 -1.39 -0.45 13.28
N ILE A 237 -1.75 -1.73 13.17
CA ILE A 237 -3.16 -2.15 13.21
C ILE A 237 -3.71 -2.00 14.63
N GLU A 238 -2.99 -2.48 15.64
CA GLU A 238 -3.34 -2.35 17.07
C GLU A 238 -2.07 -2.13 17.91
N GLY A 239 -2.23 -1.51 19.08
CA GLY A 239 -1.15 -1.33 20.03
C GLY A 239 -0.17 -0.22 19.65
N LYS A 240 1.12 -0.47 19.88
CA LYS A 240 2.20 0.54 19.74
C LYS A 240 3.49 -0.07 19.24
N LEU A 241 4.24 0.70 18.46
CA LEU A 241 5.59 0.36 18.04
C LEU A 241 6.57 1.46 18.40
N LYS A 242 7.83 1.10 18.59
CA LYS A 242 8.97 2.03 18.62
C LYS A 242 9.89 1.69 17.46
N ILE A 243 10.22 2.69 16.67
CA ILE A 243 11.18 2.57 15.56
C ILE A 243 12.01 3.85 15.54
N ASP A 244 13.31 3.74 15.46
CA ASP A 244 14.24 4.86 15.63
C ASP A 244 13.93 5.63 16.92
N ASN A 245 13.74 6.94 16.82
CA ASN A 245 13.31 7.80 17.93
C ASN A 245 11.81 8.10 17.90
N GLN A 246 11.01 7.32 17.14
CA GLN A 246 9.56 7.53 16.97
C GLN A 246 8.76 6.51 17.78
N SER A 247 7.65 7.00 18.37
CA SER A 247 6.61 6.13 18.93
C SER A 247 5.38 6.20 18.04
N LEU A 248 5.01 5.03 17.50
CA LEU A 248 3.84 4.85 16.67
C LEU A 248 2.70 4.30 17.50
N GLU A 249 1.55 4.93 17.38
CA GLU A 249 0.30 4.53 18.02
C GLU A 249 -0.59 3.79 17.02
N LYS A 250 -1.67 3.20 17.51
CA LYS A 250 -2.70 2.55 16.66
C LYS A 250 -3.06 3.39 15.44
N ARG A 251 -3.00 2.78 14.26
CA ARG A 251 -3.29 3.37 12.95
C ARG A 251 -2.28 4.40 12.44
N ASP A 252 -1.17 4.62 13.12
CA ASP A 252 -0.06 5.37 12.54
C ASP A 252 0.61 4.57 11.42
N GLY A 253 1.12 5.26 10.42
CA GLY A 253 1.95 4.70 9.36
C GLY A 253 3.37 5.28 9.43
N TYR A 254 4.38 4.46 9.15
CA TYR A 254 5.77 4.88 9.08
C TYR A 254 6.43 4.29 7.84
N GLY A 255 6.84 5.17 6.94
CA GLY A 255 7.57 4.79 5.72
C GLY A 255 9.06 5.05 5.90
N THR A 256 9.91 4.11 5.45
CA THR A 256 11.36 4.28 5.40
C THR A 256 11.95 3.66 4.14
N TRP A 257 13.02 4.25 3.62
CA TRP A 257 13.72 3.80 2.42
C TRP A 257 15.20 4.17 2.47
N ASP A 258 15.97 3.71 1.50
CA ASP A 258 17.44 3.83 1.47
C ASP A 258 18.13 3.11 2.63
N THR A 259 17.57 1.96 3.03
CA THR A 259 18.12 1.07 4.05
C THR A 259 18.09 -0.38 3.59
N ASP A 260 18.97 -1.22 4.12
CA ASP A 260 18.97 -2.66 3.85
C ASP A 260 18.17 -3.46 4.90
N GLU A 261 17.90 -2.85 6.07
CA GLU A 261 17.13 -3.46 7.14
C GLU A 261 16.44 -2.39 8.01
N ILE A 262 15.42 -2.80 8.73
CA ILE A 262 14.78 -1.98 9.75
C ILE A 262 14.68 -2.77 11.06
N GLU A 263 14.81 -2.08 12.18
CA GLU A 263 14.54 -2.62 13.52
C GLU A 263 13.41 -1.84 14.17
N PHE A 264 12.46 -2.56 14.76
CA PHE A 264 11.40 -1.95 15.56
C PHE A 264 11.10 -2.80 16.80
N THR A 265 10.58 -2.17 17.83
CA THR A 265 10.08 -2.85 19.02
C THR A 265 8.57 -2.71 19.08
N ALA A 266 7.86 -3.85 19.03
CA ALA A 266 6.44 -3.92 19.29
C ALA A 266 6.19 -3.98 20.79
N GLU A 267 5.26 -3.18 21.31
CA GLU A 267 4.79 -3.28 22.69
C GLU A 267 3.79 -4.44 22.81
N LYS A 268 3.48 -4.83 24.06
CA LYS A 268 2.47 -5.86 24.33
C LYS A 268 1.13 -5.51 23.70
N SER A 269 0.43 -6.53 23.18
CA SER A 269 -0.88 -6.41 22.52
C SER A 269 -0.84 -5.56 21.23
N SER A 270 0.27 -5.65 20.51
CA SER A 270 0.44 -4.96 19.23
C SER A 270 0.21 -5.89 18.04
N LYS A 271 -0.37 -5.31 16.98
CA LYS A 271 -0.51 -5.94 15.66
C LYS A 271 -0.04 -4.96 14.60
N VAL A 272 0.83 -5.42 13.70
CA VAL A 272 1.45 -4.59 12.67
C VAL A 272 1.30 -5.25 11.30
N LEU A 273 1.12 -4.43 10.28
CA LEU A 273 1.32 -4.79 8.88
C LEU A 273 2.61 -4.11 8.40
N LEU A 274 3.58 -4.92 7.98
CA LEU A 274 4.82 -4.48 7.35
C LEU A 274 4.71 -4.75 5.85
N MET A 275 4.92 -3.73 5.04
CA MET A 275 4.88 -3.80 3.58
C MET A 275 6.22 -3.36 3.02
N GLU A 276 7.01 -4.29 2.45
CA GLU A 276 8.17 -3.97 1.64
C GLU A 276 7.72 -3.70 0.21
N LEU A 277 8.16 -2.58 -0.38
CA LEU A 277 7.59 -1.99 -1.59
C LEU A 277 8.66 -1.36 -2.48
N PRO A 278 8.65 -1.54 -3.81
CA PRO A 278 9.44 -0.71 -4.72
C PRO A 278 9.13 0.77 -4.55
N MET A 279 10.19 1.59 -4.49
CA MET A 279 10.03 3.04 -4.32
C MET A 279 9.80 3.77 -5.65
N GLN A 280 10.09 3.13 -6.78
CA GLN A 280 9.83 3.68 -8.12
C GLN A 280 8.51 3.13 -8.66
N THR A 281 7.64 4.01 -9.09
CA THR A 281 6.45 3.65 -9.86
C THR A 281 6.86 3.51 -11.32
N SER A 282 6.81 2.29 -11.87
CA SER A 282 7.11 2.00 -13.28
C SER A 282 6.08 2.61 -14.23
#